data_c6dfcd0844b612dac41abd4771adc837
#
_entry.id   c6dfcd0844b612dac41abd4771adc837
#
_cell.length_a   1.000
_cell.length_b   1.000
_cell.length_c   1.000
_cell.angle_alpha   90.00
_cell.angle_beta   90.00
_cell.angle_gamma   90.00
#
_symmetry.space_group_name_H-M   'P 1'
#
loop_
_entity.id
_entity.type
_entity.pdbx_description
1 polymer ?
#
loop_
_entity_poly.entity_id
_entity_poly.type
_entity_poly.pdbx_seq_one_letter_code
_entity_poly.pdbx_strand_id
1 'polypeptide(L)'
;DVFEELASPDEFNQRVANVRQPSNAETLGDLVSVRADETATTGAFELNVLQIAKGSRAQTDTSNPANVFTSADEVVTSAAGTLTFTAGSKSFDIDIEAGATLEEIRQTINNNATFGVSANIINTGSESLLVFESSEAGAGNDLVITNNNAELDRLSTVANAGGPGGLVIGAQDSAQDAIIEVDGIQINNSSNVFTNAVQGLTITAQRESEASEVAKVDVEFDREGVTTKIDEFIAAFNNTIDM
;
A
#
# COMPACT_ATOMS: atom_id res chain seq x y z
N ASP A 1 -11.36 -21.23 27.11
CA ASP A 1 -11.24 -22.58 27.67
C ASP A 1 -11.45 -23.57 26.54
N VAL A 2 -10.53 -24.59 26.42
CA VAL A 2 -10.57 -25.61 25.35
C VAL A 2 -11.93 -26.30 25.27
N PHE A 3 -12.62 -26.43 26.39
CA PHE A 3 -13.98 -27.03 26.43
C PHE A 3 -15.06 -26.11 25.88
N GLU A 4 -14.92 -24.81 26.00
CA GLU A 4 -15.84 -23.82 25.41
C GLU A 4 -15.63 -23.67 23.91
N GLU A 5 -14.38 -23.68 23.45
CA GLU A 5 -14.03 -23.63 22.03
C GLU A 5 -14.61 -24.80 21.24
N LEU A 6 -14.55 -26.02 21.79
CA LEU A 6 -15.11 -27.20 21.15
C LEU A 6 -16.65 -27.29 21.22
N ALA A 7 -17.29 -26.43 22.02
CA ALA A 7 -18.76 -26.34 22.04
C ALA A 7 -19.30 -25.48 20.87
N SER A 8 -18.41 -24.76 20.14
CA SER A 8 -18.81 -23.94 19.00
C SER A 8 -18.74 -24.76 17.70
N PRO A 9 -19.86 -24.92 16.96
CA PRO A 9 -19.86 -25.61 15.66
C PRO A 9 -18.91 -24.94 14.63
N ASP A 10 -18.65 -23.65 14.77
CA ASP A 10 -17.83 -22.86 13.84
C ASP A 10 -16.36 -23.29 13.87
N GLU A 11 -15.89 -23.78 15.03
CA GLU A 11 -14.54 -24.31 15.19
C GLU A 11 -14.24 -25.57 14.36
N PHE A 12 -15.29 -26.31 13.98
CA PHE A 12 -15.18 -27.52 13.14
C PHE A 12 -15.46 -27.23 11.67
N ASN A 13 -15.88 -26.01 11.33
CA ASN A 13 -16.25 -25.61 9.98
C ASN A 13 -15.20 -24.71 9.33
N GLN A 14 -14.00 -24.65 9.89
CA GLN A 14 -12.90 -23.84 9.38
C GLN A 14 -12.52 -24.24 7.96
N ARG A 15 -12.07 -23.25 7.18
CA ARG A 15 -11.57 -23.43 5.82
C ARG A 15 -10.09 -23.06 5.79
N VAL A 16 -9.35 -23.73 4.93
CA VAL A 16 -7.96 -23.40 4.60
C VAL A 16 -7.87 -23.14 3.10
N ALA A 17 -7.15 -22.11 2.73
CA ALA A 17 -6.80 -21.81 1.34
C ALA A 17 -5.36 -22.24 1.09
N ASN A 18 -5.17 -23.30 0.35
CA ASN A 18 -3.87 -23.78 -0.08
C ASN A 18 -3.46 -23.08 -1.37
N VAL A 19 -2.43 -22.24 -1.30
CA VAL A 19 -1.95 -21.48 -2.44
C VAL A 19 -0.72 -22.15 -3.05
N ARG A 20 -0.84 -22.60 -4.29
CA ARG A 20 0.30 -23.05 -5.08
C ARG A 20 0.79 -21.87 -5.90
N GLN A 21 1.89 -21.27 -5.43
CA GLN A 21 2.55 -20.18 -6.11
C GLN A 21 3.12 -20.59 -7.48
N PRO A 22 3.33 -19.63 -8.40
CA PRO A 22 4.05 -19.87 -9.65
C PRO A 22 5.46 -20.41 -9.41
N SER A 23 6.03 -21.12 -10.40
CA SER A 23 7.33 -21.77 -10.28
C SER A 23 8.52 -20.83 -10.07
N ASN A 24 8.36 -19.54 -10.38
CA ASN A 24 9.36 -18.48 -10.19
C ASN A 24 9.23 -17.74 -8.84
N ALA A 25 8.28 -18.14 -7.98
CA ALA A 25 8.07 -17.51 -6.67
C ALA A 25 9.31 -17.56 -5.77
N GLU A 26 10.15 -18.58 -5.88
CA GLU A 26 11.42 -18.65 -5.14
C GLU A 26 12.38 -17.49 -5.46
N THR A 27 12.28 -16.92 -6.66
CA THR A 27 13.14 -15.82 -7.12
C THR A 27 12.46 -14.46 -7.01
N LEU A 28 11.16 -14.39 -7.31
CA LEU A 28 10.40 -13.14 -7.41
C LEU A 28 9.52 -12.85 -6.19
N GLY A 29 9.38 -13.82 -5.29
CA GLY A 29 8.44 -13.79 -4.16
C GLY A 29 7.05 -14.30 -4.56
N ASP A 30 6.21 -14.48 -3.55
CA ASP A 30 4.85 -14.94 -3.72
C ASP A 30 4.02 -13.95 -4.55
N LEU A 31 3.15 -14.48 -5.42
CA LEU A 31 2.27 -13.67 -6.23
C LEU A 31 1.09 -13.11 -5.43
N VAL A 32 0.48 -13.98 -4.62
CA VAL A 32 -0.67 -13.68 -3.77
C VAL A 32 -0.58 -14.40 -2.44
N SER A 33 -1.23 -13.86 -1.41
CA SER A 33 -1.62 -14.64 -0.23
C SER A 33 -3.14 -14.69 -0.14
N VAL A 34 -3.69 -15.82 0.32
CA VAL A 34 -5.13 -16.02 0.43
C VAL A 34 -5.46 -16.55 1.82
N ARG A 35 -6.47 -15.97 2.44
CA ARG A 35 -7.08 -16.45 3.68
C ARG A 35 -8.53 -16.81 3.42
N ALA A 36 -8.96 -17.95 3.92
CA ALA A 36 -10.35 -18.36 3.91
C ALA A 36 -10.96 -18.16 5.30
N ASP A 37 -12.21 -17.75 5.35
CA ASP A 37 -13.04 -17.79 6.54
C ASP A 37 -14.02 -18.98 6.47
N GLU A 38 -14.82 -19.18 7.49
CA GLU A 38 -15.80 -20.26 7.61
C GLU A 38 -16.91 -20.23 6.54
N THR A 39 -17.15 -19.08 5.92
CA THR A 39 -18.17 -18.90 4.87
C THR A 39 -17.65 -19.25 3.48
N ALA A 40 -16.34 -19.47 3.33
CA ALA A 40 -15.74 -19.79 2.05
C ALA A 40 -16.26 -21.12 1.49
N THR A 41 -16.59 -21.13 0.22
CA THR A 41 -17.00 -22.34 -0.49
C THR A 41 -15.76 -23.13 -0.92
N THR A 42 -15.78 -24.44 -0.67
CA THR A 42 -14.70 -25.33 -1.14
C THR A 42 -14.66 -25.35 -2.68
N GLY A 43 -13.46 -25.33 -3.24
CA GLY A 43 -13.25 -25.32 -4.68
C GLY A 43 -11.85 -24.87 -5.06
N ALA A 44 -11.54 -24.94 -6.34
CA ALA A 44 -10.26 -24.51 -6.89
C ALA A 44 -10.47 -23.40 -7.90
N PHE A 45 -9.57 -22.41 -7.93
CA PHE A 45 -9.58 -21.31 -8.90
C PHE A 45 -8.15 -20.82 -9.18
N GLU A 46 -8.01 -20.07 -10.26
CA GLU A 46 -6.74 -19.47 -10.67
C GLU A 46 -6.76 -17.97 -10.43
N LEU A 47 -5.65 -17.45 -9.88
CA LEU A 47 -5.44 -16.04 -9.63
C LEU A 47 -4.30 -15.49 -10.48
N ASN A 48 -4.57 -14.37 -11.14
CA ASN A 48 -3.60 -13.57 -11.84
C ASN A 48 -3.63 -12.14 -11.28
N VAL A 49 -2.48 -11.49 -11.14
CA VAL A 49 -2.36 -10.10 -10.67
C VAL A 49 -1.93 -9.25 -11.87
N LEU A 50 -2.86 -8.48 -12.40
CA LEU A 50 -2.61 -7.66 -13.59
C LEU A 50 -1.96 -6.33 -13.22
N GLN A 51 -2.27 -5.80 -12.02
CA GLN A 51 -1.77 -4.51 -11.54
C GLN A 51 -1.78 -4.49 -10.02
N ILE A 52 -0.75 -3.88 -9.43
CA ILE A 52 -0.68 -3.59 -7.99
C ILE A 52 -1.17 -2.16 -7.74
N ALA A 53 -1.98 -1.99 -6.69
CA ALA A 53 -2.32 -0.66 -6.20
C ALA A 53 -1.08 0.02 -5.64
N LYS A 54 -0.89 1.26 -6.02
CA LYS A 54 0.18 2.14 -5.50
C LYS A 54 -0.30 3.56 -5.32
N GLY A 55 0.38 4.30 -4.44
CA GLY A 55 0.23 5.73 -4.31
C GLY A 55 0.93 6.49 -5.44
N SER A 56 0.70 7.79 -5.50
CA SER A 56 1.33 8.66 -6.48
C SER A 56 2.72 9.12 -6.07
N ARG A 57 3.51 9.50 -7.08
CA ARG A 57 4.83 10.08 -6.92
C ARG A 57 4.89 11.43 -7.63
N ALA A 58 5.08 12.51 -6.85
CA ALA A 58 5.29 13.86 -7.38
C ALA A 58 6.80 14.18 -7.38
N GLN A 59 7.30 14.73 -8.46
CA GLN A 59 8.72 15.07 -8.60
C GLN A 59 8.92 16.45 -9.18
N THR A 60 10.08 17.07 -8.93
CA THR A 60 10.46 18.34 -9.51
C THR A 60 10.27 18.32 -11.02
N ASP A 61 9.48 19.27 -11.53
CA ASP A 61 9.32 19.48 -12.97
C ASP A 61 10.58 20.12 -13.56
N THR A 62 11.41 19.30 -14.17
CA THR A 62 12.68 19.72 -14.79
C THR A 62 12.48 20.42 -16.15
N SER A 63 11.25 20.46 -16.69
CA SER A 63 10.96 21.21 -17.92
C SER A 63 11.11 22.71 -17.71
N ASN A 64 10.96 23.18 -16.46
CA ASN A 64 11.21 24.54 -16.05
C ASN A 64 12.44 24.60 -15.12
N PRO A 65 13.60 25.13 -15.60
CA PRO A 65 14.81 25.22 -14.78
C PRO A 65 14.66 25.99 -13.47
N ALA A 66 13.64 26.88 -13.35
CA ALA A 66 13.37 27.61 -12.13
C ALA A 66 12.86 26.72 -10.97
N ASN A 67 12.39 25.51 -11.27
CA ASN A 67 11.89 24.55 -10.27
C ASN A 67 13.03 23.72 -9.66
N VAL A 68 14.18 23.65 -10.34
CA VAL A 68 15.32 22.81 -9.95
C VAL A 68 16.14 23.52 -8.86
N PHE A 69 16.59 22.76 -7.87
CA PHE A 69 17.41 23.26 -6.78
C PHE A 69 18.91 23.05 -7.11
N THR A 70 19.77 23.97 -6.67
CA THR A 70 21.21 23.88 -6.88
C THR A 70 21.88 22.91 -5.92
N SER A 71 21.32 22.73 -4.72
CA SER A 71 21.77 21.77 -3.70
C SER A 71 20.67 21.53 -2.66
N ALA A 72 20.87 20.49 -1.82
CA ALA A 72 20.02 20.24 -0.67
C ALA A 72 20.08 21.37 0.39
N ASP A 73 21.17 22.12 0.45
CA ASP A 73 21.37 23.24 1.38
C ASP A 73 20.80 24.57 0.85
N GLU A 74 20.17 24.57 -0.34
CA GLU A 74 19.53 25.77 -0.88
C GLU A 74 18.40 26.22 0.01
N VAL A 75 18.40 27.51 0.40
CA VAL A 75 17.28 28.13 1.11
C VAL A 75 16.09 28.27 0.17
N VAL A 76 14.97 27.64 0.51
CA VAL A 76 13.78 27.56 -0.35
C VAL A 76 12.87 28.76 -0.17
N THR A 77 12.74 29.24 1.06
CA THR A 77 11.82 30.36 1.39
C THR A 77 12.47 31.34 2.36
N SER A 78 12.24 32.62 2.12
CA SER A 78 12.67 33.69 3.03
C SER A 78 11.63 34.01 4.11
N ALA A 79 10.39 33.57 3.94
CA ALA A 79 9.28 33.75 4.86
C ALA A 79 8.67 32.42 5.26
N ALA A 80 8.12 32.32 6.46
CA ALA A 80 7.39 31.14 6.90
C ALA A 80 6.16 30.91 6.02
N GLY A 81 5.79 29.63 5.85
CA GLY A 81 4.61 29.24 5.08
C GLY A 81 4.16 27.84 5.47
N THR A 82 3.06 27.40 4.88
CA THR A 82 2.46 26.09 5.11
C THR A 82 2.34 25.34 3.79
N LEU A 83 2.73 24.07 3.76
CA LEU A 83 2.42 23.12 2.71
C LEU A 83 1.25 22.26 3.17
N THR A 84 0.18 22.19 2.35
CA THR A 84 -0.96 21.30 2.58
C THR A 84 -0.88 20.13 1.62
N PHE A 85 -0.77 18.94 2.14
CA PHE A 85 -0.74 17.67 1.40
C PHE A 85 -2.12 17.03 1.44
N THR A 86 -2.66 16.64 0.28
CA THR A 86 -3.94 15.94 0.17
C THR A 86 -3.79 14.74 -0.74
N ALA A 87 -4.26 13.57 -0.28
CA ALA A 87 -4.36 12.35 -1.09
C ALA A 87 -5.66 11.62 -0.72
N GLY A 88 -6.53 11.46 -1.69
CA GLY A 88 -7.89 10.94 -1.45
C GLY A 88 -8.65 11.80 -0.43
N SER A 89 -9.11 11.17 0.66
CA SER A 89 -9.82 11.85 1.74
C SER A 89 -8.91 12.37 2.87
N LYS A 90 -7.61 12.12 2.81
CA LYS A 90 -6.65 12.52 3.82
C LYS A 90 -6.06 13.87 3.46
N SER A 91 -5.99 14.78 4.43
CA SER A 91 -5.35 16.07 4.29
C SER A 91 -4.53 16.41 5.53
N PHE A 92 -3.42 17.13 5.33
CA PHE A 92 -2.46 17.35 6.38
C PHE A 92 -1.57 18.57 6.05
N ASP A 93 -1.30 19.39 7.06
CA ASP A 93 -0.52 20.62 6.94
C ASP A 93 0.86 20.46 7.57
N ILE A 94 1.88 20.99 6.91
CA ILE A 94 3.24 21.14 7.44
C ILE A 94 3.64 22.61 7.39
N ASP A 95 4.03 23.13 8.53
CA ASP A 95 4.60 24.47 8.64
C ASP A 95 6.08 24.45 8.26
N ILE A 96 6.46 25.39 7.40
CA ILE A 96 7.83 25.58 6.93
C ILE A 96 8.34 26.91 7.50
N GLU A 97 9.44 26.83 8.21
CA GLU A 97 10.07 27.98 8.82
C GLU A 97 10.72 28.93 7.79
N ALA A 98 10.81 30.20 8.13
CA ALA A 98 11.55 31.16 7.32
C ALA A 98 13.05 30.80 7.27
N GLY A 99 13.63 30.82 6.09
CA GLY A 99 15.04 30.45 5.88
C GLY A 99 15.29 28.96 5.80
N ALA A 100 14.25 28.13 5.78
CA ALA A 100 14.39 26.66 5.67
C ALA A 100 15.09 26.25 4.37
N THR A 101 16.04 25.35 4.47
CA THR A 101 16.71 24.70 3.35
C THR A 101 15.88 23.53 2.83
N LEU A 102 16.17 23.07 1.62
CA LEU A 102 15.51 21.91 1.02
C LEU A 102 15.64 20.66 1.91
N GLU A 103 16.83 20.46 2.51
CA GLU A 103 17.09 19.33 3.41
C GLU A 103 16.28 19.41 4.72
N GLU A 104 16.19 20.59 5.32
CA GLU A 104 15.38 20.79 6.54
C GLU A 104 13.89 20.56 6.26
N ILE A 105 13.39 20.99 5.10
CA ILE A 105 12.01 20.73 4.65
C ILE A 105 11.79 19.23 4.47
N ARG A 106 12.68 18.53 3.78
CA ARG A 106 12.62 17.07 3.64
C ARG A 106 12.56 16.36 5.00
N GLN A 107 13.40 16.78 5.95
CA GLN A 107 13.40 16.21 7.30
C GLN A 107 12.11 16.49 8.06
N THR A 108 11.58 17.71 7.96
CA THR A 108 10.32 18.12 8.60
C THR A 108 9.17 17.26 8.11
N ILE A 109 9.09 16.99 6.79
CA ILE A 109 8.07 16.15 6.17
C ILE A 109 8.21 14.71 6.65
N ASN A 110 9.42 14.13 6.58
CA ASN A 110 9.65 12.74 6.96
C ASN A 110 9.47 12.47 8.47
N ASN A 111 9.69 13.47 9.33
CA ASN A 111 9.42 13.37 10.76
C ASN A 111 7.92 13.32 11.07
N ASN A 112 7.07 13.76 10.15
CA ASN A 112 5.60 13.71 10.25
C ASN A 112 4.99 12.55 9.44
N ALA A 113 5.73 11.47 9.23
CA ALA A 113 5.36 10.35 8.34
C ALA A 113 4.06 9.60 8.69
N THR A 114 3.35 9.97 9.75
CA THR A 114 2.07 9.36 10.17
C THR A 114 0.95 9.51 9.12
N PHE A 115 1.08 10.43 8.20
CA PHE A 115 0.08 10.65 7.13
C PHE A 115 0.40 9.94 5.81
N GLY A 116 1.52 9.21 5.74
CA GLY A 116 1.85 8.35 4.61
C GLY A 116 2.45 9.06 3.40
N VAL A 117 3.09 10.23 3.57
CA VAL A 117 3.90 10.86 2.53
C VAL A 117 5.35 10.88 2.96
N SER A 118 6.26 10.51 2.07
CA SER A 118 7.70 10.62 2.25
C SER A 118 8.32 11.59 1.24
N ALA A 119 9.41 12.24 1.64
CA ALA A 119 10.16 13.17 0.82
C ALA A 119 11.59 12.69 0.63
N ASN A 120 12.08 12.72 -0.61
CA ASN A 120 13.45 12.36 -0.96
C ASN A 120 14.09 13.44 -1.84
N ILE A 121 15.40 13.63 -1.70
CA ILE A 121 16.19 14.51 -2.56
C ILE A 121 17.09 13.64 -3.42
N ILE A 122 17.02 13.81 -4.74
CA ILE A 122 17.86 13.15 -5.72
C ILE A 122 18.88 14.17 -6.24
N ASN A 123 20.17 13.90 -5.98
CA ASN A 123 21.26 14.74 -6.46
C ASN A 123 21.80 14.19 -7.79
N THR A 124 21.78 15.01 -8.84
CA THR A 124 22.27 14.63 -10.18
C THR A 124 23.75 14.98 -10.37
N GLY A 125 24.39 15.59 -9.38
CA GLY A 125 25.77 16.09 -9.42
C GLY A 125 25.87 17.61 -9.66
N SER A 126 24.93 18.19 -10.41
CA SER A 126 24.83 19.64 -10.64
C SER A 126 23.56 20.26 -10.07
N GLU A 127 22.60 19.44 -9.73
CA GLU A 127 21.23 19.84 -9.35
C GLU A 127 20.69 18.88 -8.29
N SER A 128 19.71 19.38 -7.51
CA SER A 128 18.94 18.57 -6.57
C SER A 128 17.46 18.62 -6.97
N LEU A 129 16.84 17.44 -7.02
CA LEU A 129 15.44 17.25 -7.36
C LEU A 129 14.71 16.73 -6.13
N LEU A 130 13.55 17.30 -5.84
CA LEU A 130 12.67 16.83 -4.76
C LEU A 130 11.66 15.83 -5.32
N VAL A 131 11.43 14.77 -4.56
CA VAL A 131 10.46 13.73 -4.86
C VAL A 131 9.62 13.46 -3.63
N PHE A 132 8.31 13.46 -3.80
CA PHE A 132 7.33 13.03 -2.80
C PHE A 132 6.68 11.73 -3.24
N GLU A 133 6.51 10.81 -2.30
CA GLU A 133 5.80 9.56 -2.51
C GLU A 133 4.66 9.43 -1.51
N SER A 134 3.46 9.17 -2.00
CA SER A 134 2.28 8.91 -1.19
C SER A 134 2.06 7.42 -1.03
N SER A 135 1.74 6.97 0.17
CA SER A 135 1.28 5.59 0.43
C SER A 135 -0.22 5.40 0.18
N GLU A 136 -0.96 6.49 -0.10
CA GLU A 136 -2.39 6.40 -0.39
C GLU A 136 -2.59 5.88 -1.80
N ALA A 137 -2.92 4.60 -1.92
CA ALA A 137 -3.13 3.92 -3.19
C ALA A 137 -4.54 4.14 -3.72
N GLY A 138 -4.76 3.74 -4.97
CA GLY A 138 -6.07 3.78 -5.62
C GLY A 138 -6.21 4.93 -6.62
N ALA A 139 -6.87 4.65 -7.73
CA ALA A 139 -7.09 5.63 -8.79
C ALA A 139 -7.84 6.87 -8.26
N GLY A 140 -7.34 8.06 -8.61
CA GLY A 140 -7.88 9.34 -8.15
C GLY A 140 -7.33 9.84 -6.81
N ASN A 141 -6.41 9.11 -6.17
CA ASN A 141 -5.74 9.52 -4.93
C ASN A 141 -4.37 10.15 -5.20
N ASP A 142 -4.20 10.79 -6.34
CA ASP A 142 -2.98 11.53 -6.63
C ASP A 142 -2.69 12.59 -5.56
N LEU A 143 -1.42 12.70 -5.19
CA LEU A 143 -0.97 13.66 -4.20
C LEU A 143 -1.13 15.08 -4.72
N VAL A 144 -1.95 15.86 -4.06
CA VAL A 144 -2.09 17.31 -4.29
C VAL A 144 -1.36 18.04 -3.18
N ILE A 145 -0.40 18.88 -3.55
CA ILE A 145 0.36 19.71 -2.63
C ILE A 145 0.07 21.18 -2.98
N THR A 146 -0.55 21.87 -2.04
CA THR A 146 -0.82 23.31 -2.13
C THR A 146 0.02 24.07 -1.10
N ASN A 147 0.10 25.37 -1.23
CA ASN A 147 0.85 26.22 -0.31
C ASN A 147 0.18 27.59 -0.12
N ASN A 148 0.59 28.32 0.91
CA ASN A 148 0.12 29.67 1.20
C ASN A 148 1.18 30.78 0.97
N ASN A 149 2.35 30.42 0.40
CA ASN A 149 3.46 31.32 0.15
C ASN A 149 4.08 31.02 -1.23
N ALA A 150 4.10 31.99 -2.14
CA ALA A 150 4.59 31.81 -3.51
C ALA A 150 6.04 31.28 -3.61
N GLU A 151 6.89 31.51 -2.60
CA GLU A 151 8.25 30.94 -2.57
C GLU A 151 8.24 29.42 -2.41
N LEU A 152 7.13 28.84 -1.91
CA LEU A 152 6.92 27.39 -1.78
C LEU A 152 6.29 26.75 -3.04
N ASP A 153 6.00 27.53 -4.10
CA ASP A 153 5.44 26.99 -5.34
C ASP A 153 6.31 25.89 -5.96
N ARG A 154 7.63 25.97 -5.78
CA ARG A 154 8.59 24.94 -6.23
C ARG A 154 8.40 23.58 -5.53
N LEU A 155 7.76 23.54 -4.36
CA LEU A 155 7.49 22.38 -3.54
C LEU A 155 6.06 21.86 -3.67
N SER A 156 5.25 22.47 -4.52
CA SER A 156 3.83 22.15 -4.65
C SER A 156 3.47 21.67 -6.04
N THR A 157 2.39 20.88 -6.13
CA THR A 157 1.78 20.50 -7.41
C THR A 157 0.85 21.60 -7.93
N VAL A 158 0.33 22.44 -7.02
CA VAL A 158 -0.53 23.58 -7.32
C VAL A 158 0.07 24.83 -6.70
N ALA A 159 0.39 25.81 -7.52
CA ALA A 159 0.97 27.09 -7.06
C ALA A 159 -0.01 27.88 -6.19
N ASN A 160 0.52 28.75 -5.30
CA ASN A 160 -0.27 29.59 -4.39
C ASN A 160 -1.29 30.49 -5.13
N ALA A 161 -0.92 31.00 -6.30
CA ALA A 161 -1.82 31.80 -7.14
C ALA A 161 -2.78 30.98 -8.01
N GLY A 162 -2.75 29.64 -7.89
CA GLY A 162 -3.42 28.69 -8.77
C GLY A 162 -2.60 28.36 -10.01
N GLY A 163 -2.95 27.27 -10.69
CA GLY A 163 -2.18 26.73 -11.81
C GLY A 163 -1.08 25.74 -11.37
N PRO A 164 -0.23 25.28 -12.30
CA PRO A 164 0.82 24.32 -12.01
C PRO A 164 1.85 24.89 -11.03
N GLY A 165 2.25 24.06 -10.05
CA GLY A 165 3.39 24.31 -9.16
C GLY A 165 4.71 23.84 -9.77
N GLY A 166 5.72 23.68 -8.93
CA GLY A 166 7.05 23.22 -9.34
C GLY A 166 7.21 21.69 -9.36
N LEU A 167 6.18 20.94 -8.96
CA LEU A 167 6.17 19.48 -8.97
C LEU A 167 5.15 18.95 -9.98
N VAL A 168 5.48 17.81 -10.58
CA VAL A 168 4.62 17.11 -11.54
C VAL A 168 4.47 15.65 -11.17
N ILE A 169 3.29 15.10 -11.41
CA ILE A 169 3.01 13.66 -11.36
C ILE A 169 2.96 13.15 -12.80
N GLY A 170 3.91 12.31 -13.18
CA GLY A 170 3.92 11.68 -14.50
C GLY A 170 2.79 10.65 -14.63
N ALA A 171 2.39 10.33 -15.85
CA ALA A 171 1.32 9.34 -16.09
C ALA A 171 1.61 7.96 -15.47
N GLN A 172 2.90 7.59 -15.34
CA GLN A 172 3.31 6.33 -14.71
C GLN A 172 3.44 6.44 -13.19
N ASP A 173 3.38 7.67 -12.66
CA ASP A 173 3.57 7.99 -11.25
C ASP A 173 2.23 8.32 -10.55
N SER A 174 1.11 8.29 -11.26
CA SER A 174 -0.22 8.44 -10.70
C SER A 174 -0.60 7.28 -9.78
N ALA A 175 -1.39 7.58 -8.78
CA ALA A 175 -2.01 6.57 -7.93
C ALA A 175 -2.92 5.65 -8.76
N GLN A 176 -2.88 4.36 -8.51
CA GLN A 176 -3.63 3.37 -9.28
C GLN A 176 -4.22 2.28 -8.41
N ASP A 177 -5.31 1.70 -8.89
CA ASP A 177 -5.97 0.55 -8.28
C ASP A 177 -5.15 -0.73 -8.49
N ALA A 178 -5.37 -1.71 -7.61
CA ALA A 178 -5.00 -3.09 -7.91
C ALA A 178 -6.03 -3.72 -8.84
N ILE A 179 -5.57 -4.60 -9.73
CA ILE A 179 -6.41 -5.39 -10.61
C ILE A 179 -5.96 -6.85 -10.50
N ILE A 180 -6.87 -7.70 -10.05
CA ILE A 180 -6.67 -9.15 -10.09
C ILE A 180 -7.65 -9.78 -11.09
N GLU A 181 -7.32 -10.99 -11.53
CA GLU A 181 -8.20 -11.80 -12.33
C GLU A 181 -8.41 -13.14 -11.63
N VAL A 182 -9.66 -13.52 -11.42
CA VAL A 182 -10.08 -14.77 -10.80
C VAL A 182 -10.82 -15.57 -11.89
N ASP A 183 -10.28 -16.70 -12.31
CA ASP A 183 -10.84 -17.53 -13.40
C ASP A 183 -11.24 -16.73 -14.66
N GLY A 184 -10.43 -15.74 -15.05
CA GLY A 184 -10.68 -14.85 -16.18
C GLY A 184 -11.61 -13.65 -15.89
N ILE A 185 -12.07 -13.48 -14.66
CA ILE A 185 -12.94 -12.34 -14.26
C ILE A 185 -12.06 -11.29 -13.58
N GLN A 186 -11.99 -10.08 -14.14
CA GLN A 186 -11.23 -8.97 -13.57
C GLN A 186 -11.99 -8.27 -12.45
N ILE A 187 -11.28 -7.99 -11.37
CA ILE A 187 -11.78 -7.32 -10.17
C ILE A 187 -10.79 -6.21 -9.81
N ASN A 188 -11.29 -4.99 -9.62
CA ASN A 188 -10.50 -3.83 -9.23
C ASN A 188 -10.71 -3.51 -7.76
N ASN A 189 -9.66 -3.02 -7.10
CA ASN A 189 -9.75 -2.48 -5.76
C ASN A 189 -8.72 -1.37 -5.54
N SER A 190 -9.05 -0.35 -4.74
CA SER A 190 -8.14 0.75 -4.42
C SER A 190 -6.95 0.34 -3.55
N SER A 191 -6.94 -0.88 -3.01
CA SER A 191 -5.84 -1.46 -2.24
C SER A 191 -5.47 -2.84 -2.77
N ASN A 192 -4.31 -3.36 -2.35
CA ASN A 192 -3.85 -4.70 -2.71
C ASN A 192 -4.58 -5.82 -1.94
N VAL A 193 -5.52 -5.49 -1.05
CA VAL A 193 -6.30 -6.45 -0.27
C VAL A 193 -7.72 -6.49 -0.78
N PHE A 194 -8.12 -7.63 -1.34
CA PHE A 194 -9.45 -7.89 -1.88
C PHE A 194 -10.25 -8.74 -0.88
N THR A 195 -11.17 -8.10 -0.18
CA THR A 195 -12.07 -8.80 0.75
C THR A 195 -13.35 -9.19 0.02
N ASN A 196 -13.72 -10.48 0.09
CA ASN A 196 -14.92 -11.01 -0.58
C ASN A 196 -14.97 -10.86 -2.11
N ALA A 197 -13.83 -10.69 -2.78
CA ALA A 197 -13.75 -10.84 -4.24
C ALA A 197 -14.23 -12.24 -4.67
N VAL A 198 -13.89 -13.25 -3.89
CA VAL A 198 -14.55 -14.55 -3.82
C VAL A 198 -15.12 -14.65 -2.41
N GLN A 199 -16.39 -15.07 -2.28
CA GLN A 199 -17.09 -15.09 -0.98
C GLN A 199 -16.30 -15.86 0.07
N GLY A 200 -16.09 -15.24 1.23
CA GLY A 200 -15.35 -15.81 2.36
C GLY A 200 -13.84 -15.84 2.18
N LEU A 201 -13.30 -15.20 1.12
CA LEU A 201 -11.86 -15.12 0.90
C LEU A 201 -11.35 -13.68 1.02
N THR A 202 -10.19 -13.55 1.66
CA THR A 202 -9.37 -12.35 1.60
C THR A 202 -8.12 -12.67 0.79
N ILE A 203 -7.99 -12.02 -0.37
CA ILE A 203 -6.87 -12.17 -1.30
C ILE A 203 -5.99 -10.93 -1.17
N THR A 204 -4.69 -11.11 -0.96
CA THR A 204 -3.72 -10.01 -0.97
C THR A 204 -2.78 -10.21 -2.16
N ALA A 205 -2.82 -9.26 -3.10
CA ALA A 205 -1.88 -9.20 -4.20
C ALA A 205 -0.52 -8.68 -3.68
N GLN A 206 0.57 -9.37 -3.98
CA GLN A 206 1.91 -9.05 -3.47
C GLN A 206 2.83 -8.50 -4.56
N ARG A 207 2.66 -8.94 -5.80
CA ARG A 207 3.34 -8.42 -6.99
C ARG A 207 2.50 -8.63 -8.23
N GLU A 208 2.88 -8.00 -9.32
CA GLU A 208 2.29 -8.24 -10.64
C GLU A 208 2.74 -9.60 -11.22
N SER A 209 1.86 -10.23 -11.96
CA SER A 209 2.16 -11.46 -12.69
C SER A 209 3.04 -11.17 -13.90
N GLU A 210 4.05 -12.01 -14.12
CA GLU A 210 4.70 -12.07 -15.43
C GLU A 210 3.81 -12.78 -16.47
N ALA A 211 4.21 -12.74 -17.73
CA ALA A 211 3.42 -13.34 -18.81
C ALA A 211 3.11 -14.82 -18.52
N SER A 212 1.83 -15.18 -18.55
CA SER A 212 1.30 -16.53 -18.32
C SER A 212 1.51 -17.09 -16.89
N GLU A 213 1.78 -16.23 -15.93
CA GLU A 213 1.97 -16.61 -14.52
C GLU A 213 0.61 -16.57 -13.80
N VAL A 214 0.29 -17.67 -13.10
CA VAL A 214 -0.91 -17.77 -12.28
C VAL A 214 -0.60 -18.48 -10.96
N ALA A 215 -1.27 -18.06 -9.88
CA ALA A 215 -1.35 -18.83 -8.66
C ALA A 215 -2.61 -19.70 -8.67
N LYS A 216 -2.49 -20.94 -8.18
CA LYS A 216 -3.64 -21.85 -8.04
C LYS A 216 -4.03 -21.93 -6.57
N VAL A 217 -5.30 -21.72 -6.30
CA VAL A 217 -5.85 -21.73 -4.95
C VAL A 217 -6.84 -22.88 -4.83
N ASP A 218 -6.63 -23.73 -3.83
CA ASP A 218 -7.56 -24.78 -3.44
C ASP A 218 -8.12 -24.47 -2.05
N VAL A 219 -9.43 -24.29 -1.94
CA VAL A 219 -10.13 -24.07 -0.67
C VAL A 219 -10.74 -25.38 -0.20
N GLU A 220 -10.34 -25.80 0.98
CA GLU A 220 -10.73 -27.08 1.58
C GLU A 220 -11.19 -26.89 3.03
N PHE A 221 -11.80 -27.95 3.60
CA PHE A 221 -12.00 -28.01 5.05
C PHE A 221 -10.66 -28.15 5.77
N ASP A 222 -10.45 -27.38 6.82
CA ASP A 222 -9.26 -27.46 7.66
C ASP A 222 -9.30 -28.71 8.57
N ARG A 223 -9.00 -29.87 7.98
CA ARG A 223 -8.98 -31.14 8.70
C ARG A 223 -7.83 -31.24 9.71
N GLU A 224 -6.72 -30.59 9.41
CA GLU A 224 -5.53 -30.61 10.27
C GLU A 224 -5.77 -29.75 11.51
N GLY A 225 -6.33 -28.56 11.37
CA GLY A 225 -6.74 -27.71 12.49
C GLY A 225 -7.76 -28.39 13.39
N VAL A 226 -8.77 -29.07 12.80
CA VAL A 226 -9.76 -29.85 13.56
C VAL A 226 -9.09 -30.99 14.33
N THR A 227 -8.16 -31.73 13.72
CA THR A 227 -7.43 -32.84 14.38
C THR A 227 -6.61 -32.30 15.56
N THR A 228 -5.88 -31.19 15.36
CA THR A 228 -5.09 -30.54 16.41
C THR A 228 -5.97 -30.14 17.61
N LYS A 229 -7.13 -29.54 17.37
CA LYS A 229 -8.08 -29.16 18.43
C LYS A 229 -8.62 -30.37 19.20
N ILE A 230 -8.89 -31.47 18.50
CA ILE A 230 -9.32 -32.73 19.15
C ILE A 230 -8.17 -33.28 20.05
N ASP A 231 -6.95 -33.24 19.60
CA ASP A 231 -5.80 -33.70 20.38
C ASP A 231 -5.57 -32.80 21.61
N GLU A 232 -5.70 -31.51 21.49
CA GLU A 232 -5.64 -30.54 22.60
C GLU A 232 -6.73 -30.82 23.63
N PHE A 233 -7.95 -31.08 23.17
CA PHE A 233 -9.06 -31.48 24.07
C PHE A 233 -8.76 -32.79 24.83
N ILE A 234 -8.29 -33.80 24.15
CA ILE A 234 -7.95 -35.08 24.77
C ILE A 234 -6.86 -34.87 25.84
N ALA A 235 -5.86 -34.04 25.54
CA ALA A 235 -4.80 -33.70 26.50
C ALA A 235 -5.34 -32.94 27.72
N ALA A 236 -6.21 -31.92 27.51
CA ALA A 236 -6.84 -31.16 28.58
C ALA A 236 -7.77 -32.05 29.45
N PHE A 237 -8.54 -32.93 28.82
CA PHE A 237 -9.40 -33.88 29.51
C PHE A 237 -8.58 -34.86 30.39
N ASN A 238 -7.53 -35.46 29.87
CA ASN A 238 -6.67 -36.35 30.63
C ASN A 238 -6.00 -35.63 31.84
N ASN A 239 -5.52 -34.40 31.63
CA ASN A 239 -4.95 -33.59 32.71
C ASN A 239 -5.97 -33.27 33.82
N THR A 240 -7.26 -33.19 33.48
CA THR A 240 -8.32 -32.91 34.46
C THR A 240 -8.66 -34.17 35.30
N ILE A 241 -8.50 -35.37 34.71
CA ILE A 241 -8.75 -36.62 35.38
C ILE A 241 -7.58 -37.04 36.30
N ASP A 242 -6.35 -36.68 35.92
CA ASP A 242 -5.13 -37.02 36.67
C ASP A 242 -4.89 -36.06 37.87
N MET A 243 -5.74 -35.09 38.11
CA MET A 243 -5.78 -34.19 39.31
C MET A 243 -6.65 -34.80 40.44
#